data_b46b2b13d28f2f8e9c8a58961a89a81e
#
_entry.id   b46b2b13d28f2f8e9c8a58961a89a81e
#
_cell.length_a   1.000
_cell.length_b   1.000
_cell.length_c   1.000
_cell.angle_alpha   90.00
_cell.angle_beta   90.00
_cell.angle_gamma   90.00
#
_symmetry.space_group_name_H-M   'P 1'
#
loop_
_entity.id
_entity.type
_entity.pdbx_description
1 polymer ?
#
loop_
_entity_poly.entity_id
_entity_poly.type
_entity_poly.pdbx_seq_one_letter_code
_entity_poly.pdbx_strand_id
1 'polypeptide(L)'
;MDDIIVAQKIVGNTYSNISNKAIFHEYSSVYKSSNEMLSKINKYTKEKKDILTVTASGDQILNFICNGTINIDTFDISRFASYFLFLKLAAIKNLTKDEYIEFFFEAIFTYDEKYDDMYYTLRKDLNKKAKDFWDSLFDYFDWYDIYNSYLFSSDEKSIGFIEKENIYLKEKNYNKLKDMIDKVNINIYNSDIFTLEELYKNKYDLIYLSNIINYVDKIKYRKLLSKFNLKENGTILTYFFDINENIKKLFLEENYKFYSFKDTTAKVMQYKNK
;
A
#
# COMPACT_ATOMS: atom_id res chain seq x y z
N MET A 1 -0.25 -18.21 -13.86
CA MET A 1 -1.74 -18.34 -13.80
C MET A 1 -2.33 -17.00 -14.13
N ASP A 2 -3.44 -16.92 -14.83
CA ASP A 2 -4.07 -15.64 -15.17
C ASP A 2 -4.64 -14.98 -13.90
N ASP A 3 -4.25 -13.74 -13.64
CA ASP A 3 -4.63 -12.99 -12.44
C ASP A 3 -6.16 -12.85 -12.32
N ILE A 4 -6.84 -12.70 -13.47
CA ILE A 4 -8.30 -12.62 -13.58
C ILE A 4 -8.96 -13.90 -13.07
N ILE A 5 -8.54 -15.05 -13.60
CA ILE A 5 -9.10 -16.35 -13.21
C ILE A 5 -8.90 -16.62 -11.71
N VAL A 6 -7.75 -16.24 -11.19
CA VAL A 6 -7.46 -16.39 -9.75
C VAL A 6 -8.37 -15.49 -8.92
N ALA A 7 -8.51 -14.23 -9.28
CA ALA A 7 -9.35 -13.28 -8.56
C ALA A 7 -10.82 -13.70 -8.58
N GLN A 8 -11.36 -14.09 -9.74
CA GLN A 8 -12.74 -14.58 -9.86
C GLN A 8 -13.00 -15.82 -8.99
N LYS A 9 -12.04 -16.75 -8.92
CA LYS A 9 -12.14 -17.92 -8.04
C LYS A 9 -12.11 -17.51 -6.56
N ILE A 10 -11.28 -16.53 -6.18
CA ILE A 10 -11.22 -16.04 -4.79
C ILE A 10 -12.56 -15.41 -4.40
N VAL A 11 -13.11 -14.54 -5.23
CA VAL A 11 -14.41 -13.89 -4.95
C VAL A 11 -15.52 -14.94 -4.89
N GLY A 12 -15.68 -15.78 -5.93
CA GLY A 12 -16.73 -16.79 -6.00
C GLY A 12 -16.66 -17.84 -4.89
N ASN A 13 -15.45 -18.16 -4.39
CA ASN A 13 -15.27 -19.15 -3.33
C ASN A 13 -15.43 -18.56 -1.92
N THR A 14 -15.45 -17.25 -1.74
CA THR A 14 -15.65 -16.62 -0.44
C THR A 14 -16.96 -17.06 0.20
N TYR A 15 -18.00 -17.25 -0.61
CA TYR A 15 -19.34 -17.66 -0.17
C TYR A 15 -19.57 -19.17 -0.16
N SER A 16 -18.65 -19.97 -0.72
CA SER A 16 -18.82 -21.42 -0.84
C SER A 16 -18.22 -22.25 0.29
N ASN A 17 -17.66 -21.63 1.34
CA ASN A 17 -16.99 -22.28 2.48
C ASN A 17 -15.87 -23.28 2.08
N ILE A 18 -15.34 -23.22 0.87
CA ILE A 18 -14.24 -24.05 0.43
C ILE A 18 -12.95 -23.45 1.02
N SER A 19 -12.25 -24.25 1.81
CA SER A 19 -10.97 -23.87 2.41
C SER A 19 -9.93 -23.53 1.34
N ASN A 20 -9.70 -22.25 1.08
CA ASN A 20 -8.84 -21.73 0.02
C ASN A 20 -7.37 -21.55 0.44
N LYS A 21 -6.91 -22.16 1.53
CA LYS A 21 -5.52 -22.04 2.01
C LYS A 21 -4.46 -22.32 0.93
N ALA A 22 -4.76 -23.17 -0.04
CA ALA A 22 -3.82 -23.51 -1.11
C ALA A 22 -3.73 -22.47 -2.23
N ILE A 23 -4.76 -21.63 -2.42
CA ILE A 23 -4.78 -20.58 -3.46
C ILE A 23 -4.03 -19.32 -3.00
N PHE A 24 -3.98 -19.08 -1.68
CA PHE A 24 -3.44 -17.86 -1.08
C PHE A 24 -1.91 -17.74 -1.06
N HIS A 25 -1.15 -18.80 -1.39
CA HIS A 25 0.32 -18.74 -1.31
C HIS A 25 0.98 -17.82 -2.34
N GLU A 26 0.32 -17.53 -3.48
CA GLU A 26 0.84 -16.64 -4.52
C GLU A 26 0.13 -15.28 -4.56
N TYR A 27 -1.05 -15.16 -3.94
CA TYR A 27 -1.84 -13.94 -3.88
C TYR A 27 -2.22 -13.67 -2.43
N SER A 28 -1.36 -12.97 -1.71
CA SER A 28 -1.72 -12.46 -0.39
C SER A 28 -2.83 -11.42 -0.53
N SER A 29 -3.81 -11.48 0.37
CA SER A 29 -4.85 -10.44 0.47
C SER A 29 -4.22 -9.07 0.71
N VAL A 30 -4.85 -8.04 0.16
CA VAL A 30 -4.44 -6.65 0.35
C VAL A 30 -5.27 -6.03 1.46
N TYR A 31 -4.65 -5.20 2.29
CA TYR A 31 -5.39 -4.39 3.25
C TYR A 31 -6.22 -3.32 2.53
N LYS A 32 -7.47 -3.14 2.93
CA LYS A 32 -8.36 -2.08 2.42
C LYS A 32 -7.77 -0.70 2.70
N SER A 33 -7.18 -0.54 3.88
CA SER A 33 -6.39 0.63 4.28
C SER A 33 -5.13 0.20 5.02
N SER A 34 -4.15 1.12 5.11
CA SER A 34 -2.96 0.87 5.92
C SER A 34 -3.33 0.72 7.40
N ASN A 35 -2.79 -0.32 8.03
CA ASN A 35 -2.90 -0.53 9.47
C ASN A 35 -1.76 0.14 10.26
N GLU A 36 -0.89 0.91 9.58
CA GLU A 36 0.22 1.64 10.16
C GLU A 36 -0.15 3.08 10.53
N MET A 37 0.54 3.64 11.50
CA MET A 37 0.37 5.05 11.88
C MET A 37 1.08 5.97 10.89
N LEU A 38 0.55 6.09 9.67
CA LEU A 38 1.16 6.88 8.59
C LEU A 38 1.31 8.35 8.96
N SER A 39 0.44 8.89 9.80
CA SER A 39 0.56 10.26 10.33
C SER A 39 1.89 10.49 11.05
N LYS A 40 2.46 9.46 11.68
CA LYS A 40 3.76 9.52 12.36
C LYS A 40 4.94 9.40 11.38
N ILE A 41 4.71 8.79 10.23
CA ILE A 41 5.69 8.64 9.16
C ILE A 41 5.82 9.91 8.33
N ASN A 42 4.75 10.68 8.20
CA ASN A 42 4.68 11.88 7.35
C ASN A 42 5.79 12.90 7.60
N LYS A 43 6.30 13.02 8.83
CA LYS A 43 7.41 13.93 9.15
C LYS A 43 8.72 13.57 8.44
N TYR A 44 8.90 12.29 8.07
CA TYR A 44 10.10 11.80 7.37
C TYR A 44 9.97 11.89 5.84
N THR A 45 8.77 12.14 5.33
CA THR A 45 8.47 12.11 3.90
C THR A 45 8.39 13.50 3.26
N LYS A 46 8.35 14.56 4.09
CA LYS A 46 8.33 15.93 3.60
C LYS A 46 9.52 16.21 2.68
N GLU A 47 9.22 16.81 1.51
CA GLU A 47 10.22 17.23 0.51
C GLU A 47 11.02 16.09 -0.11
N LYS A 48 10.70 14.82 0.20
CA LYS A 48 11.32 13.68 -0.44
C LYS A 48 10.73 13.50 -1.85
N LYS A 49 11.59 13.48 -2.86
CA LYS A 49 11.18 13.47 -4.27
C LYS A 49 11.20 12.07 -4.87
N ASP A 50 12.19 11.28 -4.53
CA ASP A 50 12.39 9.94 -5.08
C ASP A 50 12.29 8.92 -3.94
N ILE A 51 11.22 8.14 -3.97
CA ILE A 51 10.87 7.20 -2.90
C ILE A 51 10.74 5.78 -3.45
N LEU A 52 11.27 4.82 -2.70
CA LEU A 52 10.94 3.40 -2.85
C LEU A 52 10.04 2.97 -1.70
N THR A 53 8.95 2.26 -2.00
CA THR A 53 8.03 1.75 -0.96
C THR A 53 7.33 0.47 -1.38
N VAL A 54 6.70 -0.22 -0.41
CA VAL A 54 5.76 -1.31 -0.67
C VAL A 54 4.48 -0.75 -1.28
N THR A 55 3.83 -1.46 -2.18
CA THR A 55 2.53 -1.05 -2.74
C THR A 55 1.42 -1.18 -1.69
N ALA A 56 1.31 -2.33 -1.06
CA ALA A 56 0.33 -2.63 0.00
C ALA A 56 -1.10 -2.12 -0.35
N SER A 57 -1.74 -1.38 0.56
CA SER A 57 -3.04 -0.74 0.33
C SER A 57 -3.00 0.48 -0.60
N GLY A 58 -1.81 0.98 -0.95
CA GLY A 58 -1.62 2.24 -1.68
C GLY A 58 -1.66 3.51 -0.83
N ASP A 59 -2.12 3.47 0.41
CA ASP A 59 -2.33 4.66 1.24
C ASP A 59 -1.04 5.42 1.54
N GLN A 60 0.09 4.72 1.77
CA GLN A 60 1.38 5.36 1.95
C GLN A 60 1.80 6.14 0.69
N ILE A 61 1.51 5.61 -0.50
CA ILE A 61 1.83 6.26 -1.79
C ILE A 61 1.04 7.57 -1.91
N LEU A 62 -0.27 7.55 -1.65
CA LEU A 62 -1.11 8.73 -1.67
C LEU A 62 -0.65 9.79 -0.65
N ASN A 63 -0.25 9.37 0.56
CA ASN A 63 0.32 10.25 1.56
C ASN A 63 1.65 10.88 1.09
N PHE A 64 2.52 10.12 0.42
CA PHE A 64 3.80 10.63 -0.08
C PHE A 64 3.60 11.65 -1.20
N ILE A 65 2.67 11.42 -2.11
CA ILE A 65 2.31 12.38 -3.15
C ILE A 65 1.82 13.71 -2.52
N CYS A 66 0.96 13.65 -1.51
CA CYS A 66 0.54 14.84 -0.76
C CYS A 66 1.70 15.61 -0.13
N ASN A 67 2.77 14.92 0.28
CA ASN A 67 3.99 15.52 0.83
C ASN A 67 4.96 16.04 -0.25
N GLY A 68 4.63 15.88 -1.54
CA GLY A 68 5.36 16.45 -2.67
C GLY A 68 6.33 15.52 -3.36
N THR A 69 6.17 14.19 -3.16
CA THR A 69 6.92 13.16 -3.91
C THR A 69 6.50 13.18 -5.38
N ILE A 70 7.44 12.98 -6.28
CA ILE A 70 7.23 13.02 -7.73
C ILE A 70 7.67 11.74 -8.45
N ASN A 71 8.59 10.98 -7.88
CA ASN A 71 9.00 9.68 -8.41
C ASN A 71 8.84 8.62 -7.33
N ILE A 72 8.08 7.58 -7.63
CA ILE A 72 7.81 6.49 -6.71
C ILE A 72 8.10 5.17 -7.43
N ASP A 73 9.09 4.45 -6.94
CA ASP A 73 9.23 3.03 -7.22
C ASP A 73 8.49 2.28 -6.12
N THR A 74 7.57 1.40 -6.51
CA THR A 74 6.82 0.60 -5.54
C THR A 74 6.82 -0.86 -5.93
N PHE A 75 6.83 -1.74 -4.94
CA PHE A 75 6.88 -3.18 -5.14
C PHE A 75 5.93 -3.91 -4.22
N ASP A 76 5.45 -5.06 -4.67
CA ASP A 76 4.68 -6.00 -3.87
C ASP A 76 4.75 -7.40 -4.48
N ILE A 77 4.73 -8.43 -3.65
CA ILE A 77 4.59 -9.82 -4.11
C ILE A 77 3.16 -10.09 -4.58
N SER A 78 2.18 -9.39 -4.01
CA SER A 78 0.78 -9.45 -4.42
C SER A 78 0.54 -8.58 -5.65
N ARG A 79 0.22 -9.21 -6.77
CA ARG A 79 -0.18 -8.49 -7.99
C ARG A 79 -1.49 -7.73 -7.80
N PHE A 80 -2.34 -8.20 -6.91
CA PHE A 80 -3.59 -7.54 -6.57
C PHE A 80 -3.37 -6.13 -5.97
N ALA A 81 -2.28 -5.93 -5.21
CA ALA A 81 -1.91 -4.62 -4.67
C ALA A 81 -1.77 -3.55 -5.77
N SER A 82 -1.20 -3.91 -6.93
CA SER A 82 -1.07 -2.97 -8.05
C SER A 82 -2.41 -2.62 -8.70
N TYR A 83 -3.30 -3.59 -8.88
CA TYR A 83 -4.66 -3.32 -9.41
C TYR A 83 -5.46 -2.44 -8.46
N PHE A 84 -5.34 -2.69 -7.16
CA PHE A 84 -6.02 -1.89 -6.14
C PHE A 84 -5.45 -0.46 -6.05
N LEU A 85 -4.14 -0.29 -6.16
CA LEU A 85 -3.53 1.04 -6.27
C LEU A 85 -4.06 1.81 -7.48
N PHE A 86 -4.12 1.19 -8.67
CA PHE A 86 -4.68 1.86 -9.86
C PHE A 86 -6.13 2.26 -9.67
N LEU A 87 -6.95 1.43 -9.01
CA LEU A 87 -8.33 1.78 -8.69
C LEU A 87 -8.41 2.99 -7.76
N LYS A 88 -7.58 3.04 -6.71
CA LYS A 88 -7.49 4.20 -5.81
C LYS A 88 -7.03 5.47 -6.53
N LEU A 89 -6.04 5.37 -7.42
CA LEU A 89 -5.57 6.50 -8.22
C LEU A 89 -6.68 7.04 -9.15
N ALA A 90 -7.42 6.16 -9.81
CA ALA A 90 -8.56 6.55 -10.64
C ALA A 90 -9.68 7.18 -9.78
N ALA A 91 -9.93 6.66 -8.58
CA ALA A 91 -10.91 7.21 -7.67
C ALA A 91 -10.55 8.62 -7.20
N ILE A 92 -9.29 8.87 -6.83
CA ILE A 92 -8.84 10.23 -6.49
C ILE A 92 -9.13 11.22 -7.63
N LYS A 93 -8.97 10.83 -8.89
CA LYS A 93 -9.23 11.70 -10.05
C LYS A 93 -10.71 12.04 -10.22
N ASN A 94 -11.58 11.08 -9.98
CA ASN A 94 -12.98 11.16 -10.41
C ASN A 94 -13.97 11.44 -9.28
N LEU A 95 -13.69 10.97 -8.06
CA LEU A 95 -14.58 11.10 -6.93
C LEU A 95 -14.28 12.34 -6.08
N THR A 96 -15.26 12.82 -5.36
CA THR A 96 -15.07 13.70 -4.20
C THR A 96 -14.44 12.90 -3.06
N LYS A 97 -13.94 13.57 -2.04
CA LYS A 97 -13.39 12.92 -0.84
C LYS A 97 -14.44 12.03 -0.16
N ASP A 98 -15.66 12.50 -0.05
CA ASP A 98 -16.72 11.78 0.65
C ASP A 98 -17.15 10.55 -0.14
N GLU A 99 -17.31 10.65 -1.47
CA GLU A 99 -17.53 9.50 -2.35
C GLU A 99 -16.38 8.49 -2.30
N TYR A 100 -15.11 8.95 -2.19
CA TYR A 100 -13.97 8.06 -2.02
C TYR A 100 -14.04 7.29 -0.71
N ILE A 101 -14.37 7.95 0.40
CA ILE A 101 -14.55 7.32 1.70
C ILE A 101 -15.69 6.31 1.63
N GLU A 102 -16.81 6.70 1.05
CA GLU A 102 -17.99 5.86 0.87
C GLU A 102 -17.63 4.59 0.07
N PHE A 103 -16.99 4.74 -1.09
CA PHE A 103 -16.64 3.63 -1.97
C PHE A 103 -15.64 2.64 -1.33
N PHE A 104 -14.59 3.15 -0.67
CA PHE A 104 -13.52 2.29 -0.15
C PHE A 104 -13.69 1.88 1.31
N PHE A 105 -14.53 2.52 2.10
CA PHE A 105 -14.56 2.27 3.54
C PHE A 105 -15.97 2.09 4.11
N GLU A 106 -17.03 2.46 3.38
CA GLU A 106 -18.42 2.31 3.83
C GLU A 106 -19.18 1.24 3.03
N ALA A 107 -18.81 0.96 1.78
CA ALA A 107 -19.44 -0.03 0.91
C ALA A 107 -19.47 -1.47 1.47
N ILE A 108 -18.71 -1.73 2.54
CA ILE A 108 -18.66 -3.05 3.19
C ILE A 108 -19.93 -3.43 3.95
N PHE A 109 -20.77 -2.45 4.27
CA PHE A 109 -21.90 -2.67 5.16
C PHE A 109 -23.20 -3.00 4.44
N THR A 110 -23.34 -2.58 3.18
CA THR A 110 -24.59 -2.76 2.43
C THR A 110 -24.31 -2.92 0.93
N TYR A 111 -25.08 -3.83 0.31
CA TYR A 111 -25.20 -3.86 -1.13
C TYR A 111 -25.91 -2.60 -1.62
N ASP A 112 -25.32 -1.92 -2.61
CA ASP A 112 -25.94 -0.77 -3.27
C ASP A 112 -25.35 -0.65 -4.69
N GLU A 113 -26.21 -0.69 -5.72
CA GLU A 113 -25.85 -0.58 -7.14
C GLU A 113 -25.05 0.70 -7.46
N LYS A 114 -25.17 1.74 -6.63
CA LYS A 114 -24.39 2.98 -6.82
C LYS A 114 -22.87 2.76 -6.82
N TYR A 115 -22.37 1.72 -6.14
CA TYR A 115 -20.93 1.42 -6.11
C TYR A 115 -20.45 0.87 -7.45
N ASP A 116 -21.29 0.14 -8.14
CA ASP A 116 -20.99 -0.33 -9.50
C ASP A 116 -20.99 0.86 -10.47
N ASP A 117 -21.93 1.80 -10.35
CA ASP A 117 -21.95 3.04 -11.11
C ASP A 117 -20.70 3.90 -10.85
N MET A 118 -20.25 3.96 -9.58
CA MET A 118 -18.98 4.60 -9.22
C MET A 118 -17.81 3.92 -9.95
N TYR A 119 -17.72 2.60 -9.94
CA TYR A 119 -16.68 1.88 -10.68
C TYR A 119 -16.69 2.25 -12.17
N TYR A 120 -17.84 2.25 -12.84
CA TYR A 120 -17.93 2.62 -14.24
C TYR A 120 -17.48 4.06 -14.51
N THR A 121 -17.59 4.95 -13.55
CA THR A 121 -17.02 6.30 -13.61
C THR A 121 -15.49 6.30 -13.52
N LEU A 122 -14.90 5.44 -12.68
CA LEU A 122 -13.45 5.34 -12.50
C LEU A 122 -12.75 4.66 -13.68
N ARG A 123 -13.42 3.72 -14.30
CA ARG A 123 -12.94 2.79 -15.33
C ARG A 123 -12.18 3.46 -16.47
N LYS A 124 -12.54 4.69 -16.86
CA LYS A 124 -11.91 5.47 -17.95
C LYS A 124 -10.46 5.86 -17.65
N ASP A 125 -10.10 6.00 -16.36
CA ASP A 125 -8.77 6.40 -15.90
C ASP A 125 -7.89 5.21 -15.49
N LEU A 126 -8.38 3.98 -15.61
CA LEU A 126 -7.59 2.78 -15.43
C LEU A 126 -6.72 2.50 -16.66
N ASN A 127 -5.46 2.07 -16.43
CA ASN A 127 -4.69 1.51 -17.53
C ASN A 127 -5.34 0.20 -18.03
N LYS A 128 -4.99 -0.21 -19.25
CA LYS A 128 -5.62 -1.37 -19.90
C LYS A 128 -5.63 -2.62 -19.00
N LYS A 129 -4.51 -2.94 -18.37
CA LYS A 129 -4.37 -4.15 -17.56
C LYS A 129 -5.24 -4.12 -16.29
N ALA A 130 -5.27 -2.99 -15.59
CA ALA A 130 -6.12 -2.81 -14.42
C ALA A 130 -7.61 -2.78 -14.81
N LYS A 131 -7.93 -2.16 -15.94
CA LYS A 131 -9.28 -2.15 -16.47
C LYS A 131 -9.77 -3.55 -16.82
N ASP A 132 -9.01 -4.32 -17.60
CA ASP A 132 -9.35 -5.69 -17.96
C ASP A 132 -9.55 -6.56 -16.69
N PHE A 133 -8.74 -6.34 -15.65
CA PHE A 133 -8.86 -7.05 -14.38
C PHE A 133 -10.16 -6.70 -13.65
N TRP A 134 -10.44 -5.42 -13.42
CA TRP A 134 -11.64 -4.99 -12.69
C TRP A 134 -12.92 -5.24 -13.47
N ASP A 135 -12.96 -4.99 -14.80
CA ASP A 135 -14.10 -5.32 -15.66
C ASP A 135 -14.47 -6.79 -15.53
N SER A 136 -13.48 -7.68 -15.54
CA SER A 136 -13.72 -9.12 -15.42
C SER A 136 -14.29 -9.55 -14.06
N LEU A 137 -14.10 -8.76 -13.00
CA LEU A 137 -14.74 -9.01 -11.71
C LEU A 137 -16.17 -8.45 -11.70
N PHE A 138 -16.37 -7.22 -12.16
CA PHE A 138 -17.67 -6.58 -12.22
C PHE A 138 -18.64 -7.22 -13.26
N ASP A 139 -18.14 -8.02 -14.19
CA ASP A 139 -18.98 -8.83 -15.10
C ASP A 139 -19.72 -9.97 -14.37
N TYR A 140 -19.26 -10.38 -13.16
CA TYR A 140 -19.80 -11.53 -12.42
C TYR A 140 -20.20 -11.23 -10.98
N PHE A 141 -19.68 -10.15 -10.39
CA PHE A 141 -19.83 -9.82 -8.98
C PHE A 141 -20.07 -8.32 -8.85
N ASP A 142 -20.87 -7.90 -7.89
CA ASP A 142 -20.98 -6.51 -7.49
C ASP A 142 -19.81 -6.08 -6.58
N TRP A 143 -19.72 -4.76 -6.32
CA TRP A 143 -18.65 -4.23 -5.47
C TRP A 143 -18.68 -4.78 -4.06
N TYR A 144 -19.88 -5.02 -3.51
CA TYR A 144 -20.03 -5.60 -2.16
C TYR A 144 -19.39 -6.99 -2.08
N ASP A 145 -19.65 -7.86 -3.06
CA ASP A 145 -19.06 -9.19 -3.14
C ASP A 145 -17.54 -9.15 -3.29
N ILE A 146 -17.06 -8.32 -4.21
CA ILE A 146 -15.62 -8.17 -4.47
C ILE A 146 -14.92 -7.67 -3.20
N TYR A 147 -15.46 -6.63 -2.58
CA TYR A 147 -14.84 -5.93 -1.46
C TYR A 147 -14.86 -6.72 -0.15
N ASN A 148 -15.85 -7.59 0.04
CA ASN A 148 -15.93 -8.50 1.19
C ASN A 148 -15.28 -9.86 0.94
N SER A 149 -14.70 -10.07 -0.25
CA SER A 149 -14.02 -11.32 -0.58
C SER A 149 -12.64 -11.44 0.07
N TYR A 150 -12.06 -12.64 -0.03
CA TYR A 150 -10.70 -12.91 0.43
C TYR A 150 -9.60 -12.23 -0.41
N LEU A 151 -9.93 -11.44 -1.43
CA LEU A 151 -8.98 -10.53 -2.05
C LEU A 151 -8.49 -9.47 -1.05
N PHE A 152 -9.34 -9.13 -0.07
CA PHE A 152 -9.00 -8.17 0.97
C PHE A 152 -8.78 -8.85 2.33
N SER A 153 -7.90 -8.26 3.12
CA SER A 153 -7.71 -8.66 4.51
C SER A 153 -8.92 -8.28 5.35
N SER A 154 -9.29 -9.15 6.29
CA SER A 154 -10.34 -8.90 7.27
C SER A 154 -9.94 -7.92 8.39
N ASP A 155 -8.68 -7.44 8.43
CA ASP A 155 -8.23 -6.46 9.43
C ASP A 155 -8.74 -5.05 9.07
N GLU A 156 -9.98 -4.77 9.44
CA GLU A 156 -10.64 -3.50 9.17
C GLU A 156 -10.31 -2.48 10.25
N LYS A 157 -10.06 -1.24 9.82
CA LYS A 157 -9.86 -0.10 10.70
C LYS A 157 -11.09 0.79 10.70
N SER A 158 -11.39 1.42 11.83
CA SER A 158 -12.46 2.41 11.88
C SER A 158 -12.18 3.60 10.95
N ILE A 159 -13.22 4.20 10.39
CA ILE A 159 -13.10 5.37 9.51
C ILE A 159 -12.31 6.48 10.21
N GLY A 160 -12.58 6.74 11.50
CA GLY A 160 -11.83 7.74 12.26
C GLY A 160 -10.32 7.45 12.37
N PHE A 161 -9.90 6.17 12.43
CA PHE A 161 -8.49 5.81 12.36
C PHE A 161 -7.94 6.09 10.95
N ILE A 162 -8.66 5.68 9.91
CA ILE A 162 -8.26 5.84 8.51
C ILE A 162 -8.06 7.32 8.17
N GLU A 163 -9.01 8.19 8.50
CA GLU A 163 -8.91 9.63 8.27
C GLU A 163 -7.79 10.31 9.08
N LYS A 164 -7.57 9.85 10.31
CA LYS A 164 -6.49 10.36 11.17
C LYS A 164 -5.11 10.03 10.61
N GLU A 165 -4.93 8.81 10.13
CA GLU A 165 -3.61 8.34 9.69
C GLU A 165 -3.29 8.74 8.25
N ASN A 166 -4.31 9.00 7.43
CA ASN A 166 -4.15 9.34 6.02
C ASN A 166 -4.35 10.84 5.75
N ILE A 167 -3.24 11.57 5.58
CA ILE A 167 -3.30 13.02 5.34
C ILE A 167 -3.99 13.39 4.04
N TYR A 168 -4.01 12.48 3.05
CA TYR A 168 -4.69 12.73 1.78
C TYR A 168 -6.22 12.79 1.93
N LEU A 169 -6.81 12.22 2.99
CA LEU A 169 -8.24 12.30 3.30
C LEU A 169 -8.67 13.62 3.97
N LYS A 170 -7.75 14.56 4.17
CA LYS A 170 -8.12 15.93 4.56
C LYS A 170 -8.52 16.69 3.30
N GLU A 171 -9.67 17.37 3.31
CA GLU A 171 -10.28 18.04 2.16
C GLU A 171 -9.27 18.83 1.29
N LYS A 172 -8.50 19.73 1.93
CA LYS A 172 -7.48 20.53 1.23
C LYS A 172 -6.42 19.65 0.55
N ASN A 173 -6.02 18.55 1.17
CA ASN A 173 -5.00 17.67 0.63
C ASN A 173 -5.55 16.75 -0.45
N TYR A 174 -6.83 16.34 -0.34
CA TYR A 174 -7.49 15.53 -1.35
C TYR A 174 -7.56 16.29 -2.68
N ASN A 175 -8.01 17.54 -2.66
CA ASN A 175 -8.05 18.39 -3.84
C ASN A 175 -6.65 18.64 -4.43
N LYS A 176 -5.66 18.89 -3.57
CA LYS A 176 -4.26 19.01 -4.02
C LYS A 176 -3.76 17.71 -4.67
N LEU A 177 -4.12 16.56 -4.13
CA LEU A 177 -3.72 15.26 -4.66
C LEU A 177 -4.31 15.03 -6.06
N LYS A 178 -5.57 15.41 -6.30
CA LYS A 178 -6.19 15.38 -7.66
C LYS A 178 -5.34 16.14 -8.68
N ASP A 179 -4.84 17.33 -8.33
CA ASP A 179 -4.04 18.16 -9.22
C ASP A 179 -2.61 17.62 -9.46
N MET A 180 -2.12 16.79 -8.55
CA MET A 180 -0.75 16.27 -8.56
C MET A 180 -0.61 14.91 -9.20
N ILE A 181 -1.65 14.08 -9.13
CA ILE A 181 -1.56 12.64 -9.41
C ILE A 181 -1.04 12.33 -10.82
N ASP A 182 -1.40 13.14 -11.82
CA ASP A 182 -0.94 12.99 -13.21
C ASP A 182 0.51 13.47 -13.44
N LYS A 183 1.11 14.12 -12.44
CA LYS A 183 2.48 14.66 -12.50
C LYS A 183 3.48 13.76 -11.79
N VAL A 184 3.00 12.67 -11.18
CA VAL A 184 3.83 11.73 -10.42
C VAL A 184 4.15 10.53 -11.29
N ASN A 185 5.43 10.19 -11.36
CA ASN A 185 5.88 8.96 -12.00
C ASN A 185 5.82 7.82 -10.98
N ILE A 186 5.03 6.79 -11.26
CA ILE A 186 4.88 5.60 -10.40
C ILE A 186 5.28 4.36 -11.20
N ASN A 187 6.38 3.74 -10.82
CA ASN A 187 6.81 2.45 -11.37
C ASN A 187 6.42 1.34 -10.38
N ILE A 188 5.72 0.31 -10.88
CA ILE A 188 5.21 -0.78 -10.04
C ILE A 188 5.89 -2.08 -10.42
N TYR A 189 6.49 -2.75 -9.43
CA TYR A 189 7.20 -4.02 -9.55
C TYR A 189 6.46 -5.11 -8.79
N ASN A 190 5.82 -6.02 -9.51
CA ASN A 190 5.12 -7.16 -8.89
C ASN A 190 6.12 -8.29 -8.62
N SER A 191 6.92 -8.15 -7.59
CA SER A 191 7.98 -9.10 -7.24
C SER A 191 8.44 -8.96 -5.80
N ASP A 192 9.18 -9.95 -5.33
CA ASP A 192 9.85 -9.92 -4.04
C ASP A 192 11.03 -8.91 -4.07
N ILE A 193 11.10 -8.02 -3.09
CA ILE A 193 12.17 -7.02 -2.96
C ILE A 193 13.57 -7.65 -2.98
N PHE A 194 13.73 -8.87 -2.50
CA PHE A 194 15.01 -9.56 -2.49
C PHE A 194 15.52 -9.96 -3.88
N THR A 195 14.66 -9.91 -4.90
CA THR A 195 14.99 -10.27 -6.30
C THR A 195 15.05 -9.04 -7.23
N LEU A 196 14.70 -7.85 -6.75
CA LEU A 196 14.64 -6.61 -7.55
C LEU A 196 15.97 -5.84 -7.52
N GLU A 197 17.06 -6.46 -8.04
CA GLU A 197 18.40 -5.87 -8.00
C GLU A 197 18.51 -4.53 -8.75
N GLU A 198 17.66 -4.27 -9.74
CA GLU A 198 17.60 -2.99 -10.44
C GLU A 198 17.24 -1.84 -9.51
N LEU A 199 16.39 -2.05 -8.50
CA LEU A 199 16.02 -1.03 -7.54
C LEU A 199 17.17 -0.66 -6.60
N TYR A 200 18.14 -1.57 -6.39
CA TYR A 200 19.31 -1.26 -5.55
C TYR A 200 20.26 -0.26 -6.21
N LYS A 201 20.20 -0.12 -7.54
CA LYS A 201 21.05 0.80 -8.31
C LYS A 201 20.52 2.23 -8.30
N ASN A 202 19.21 2.40 -8.10
CA ASN A 202 18.58 3.71 -8.03
C ASN A 202 18.94 4.42 -6.72
N LYS A 203 18.95 5.76 -6.74
CA LYS A 203 19.21 6.57 -5.54
C LYS A 203 17.92 7.19 -5.05
N TYR A 204 17.59 6.91 -3.79
CA TYR A 204 16.37 7.37 -3.14
C TYR A 204 16.64 8.39 -2.04
N ASP A 205 15.72 9.35 -1.92
CA ASP A 205 15.63 10.23 -0.75
C ASP A 205 15.08 9.50 0.47
N LEU A 206 14.15 8.57 0.21
CA LEU A 206 13.52 7.75 1.24
C LEU A 206 13.21 6.35 0.68
N ILE A 207 13.51 5.35 1.47
CA ILE A 207 13.01 3.99 1.27
C ILE A 207 12.12 3.65 2.48
N TYR A 208 10.85 3.41 2.22
CA TYR A 208 9.89 3.01 3.25
C TYR A 208 9.47 1.56 3.06
N LEU A 209 10.01 0.70 3.89
CA LEU A 209 9.80 -0.75 3.78
C LEU A 209 8.62 -1.25 4.62
N SER A 210 7.78 -0.33 5.13
CA SER A 210 6.61 -0.73 5.90
C SER A 210 7.00 -1.72 7.02
N ASN A 211 6.17 -2.71 7.29
CA ASN A 211 6.39 -3.76 8.26
C ASN A 211 6.89 -5.09 7.64
N ILE A 212 7.51 -5.06 6.45
CA ILE A 212 8.02 -6.27 5.76
C ILE A 212 8.87 -7.15 6.68
N ILE A 213 9.63 -6.53 7.58
CA ILE A 213 10.49 -7.25 8.52
C ILE A 213 9.74 -8.30 9.34
N ASN A 214 8.44 -8.16 9.53
CA ASN A 214 7.64 -9.13 10.27
C ASN A 214 7.42 -10.44 9.49
N TYR A 215 7.56 -10.40 8.17
CA TYR A 215 7.24 -11.50 7.25
C TYR A 215 8.47 -12.19 6.67
N VAL A 216 9.67 -11.67 6.91
CA VAL A 216 10.90 -12.16 6.29
C VAL A 216 11.96 -12.54 7.32
N ASP A 217 12.98 -13.31 6.88
CA ASP A 217 14.15 -13.57 7.69
C ASP A 217 14.89 -12.28 8.07
N LYS A 218 15.12 -12.07 9.36
CA LYS A 218 15.66 -10.82 9.90
C LYS A 218 17.11 -10.57 9.49
N ILE A 219 17.89 -11.64 9.29
CA ILE A 219 19.30 -11.55 8.86
C ILE A 219 19.36 -11.17 7.39
N LYS A 220 18.53 -11.79 6.56
CA LYS A 220 18.40 -11.41 5.14
C LYS A 220 17.92 -9.97 5.01
N TYR A 221 16.94 -9.56 5.82
CA TYR A 221 16.43 -8.19 5.84
C TYR A 221 17.54 -7.18 6.18
N ARG A 222 18.33 -7.44 7.25
CA ARG A 222 19.45 -6.57 7.59
C ARG A 222 20.47 -6.43 6.46
N LYS A 223 20.79 -7.55 5.78
CA LYS A 223 21.67 -7.52 4.59
C LYS A 223 21.05 -6.75 3.41
N LEU A 224 19.74 -6.79 3.25
CA LEU A 224 19.02 -6.03 2.23
C LEU A 224 19.21 -4.51 2.42
N LEU A 225 19.12 -4.01 3.65
CA LEU A 225 19.23 -2.58 3.94
C LEU A 225 20.55 -1.98 3.44
N SER A 226 21.65 -2.74 3.51
CA SER A 226 22.97 -2.29 3.04
C SER A 226 23.18 -2.33 1.52
N LYS A 227 22.26 -2.96 0.77
CA LYS A 227 22.33 -3.01 -0.69
C LYS A 227 21.77 -1.75 -1.37
N PHE A 228 20.88 -1.03 -0.67
CA PHE A 228 20.23 0.14 -1.25
C PHE A 228 21.18 1.34 -1.35
N ASN A 229 21.08 2.04 -2.47
CA ASN A 229 21.70 3.34 -2.65
C ASN A 229 20.79 4.45 -2.13
N LEU A 230 21.34 5.30 -1.28
CA LEU A 230 20.67 6.48 -0.79
C LEU A 230 21.33 7.74 -1.39
N LYS A 231 20.52 8.77 -1.63
CA LYS A 231 21.02 10.12 -1.88
C LYS A 231 21.67 10.68 -0.62
N GLU A 232 22.34 11.80 -0.76
CA GLU A 232 22.81 12.57 0.39
C GLU A 232 21.63 12.88 1.31
N ASN A 233 21.77 12.59 2.61
CA ASN A 233 20.68 12.67 3.60
C ASN A 233 19.46 11.75 3.34
N GLY A 234 19.61 10.77 2.45
CA GLY A 234 18.63 9.72 2.26
C GLY A 234 18.51 8.80 3.48
N THR A 235 17.38 8.13 3.60
CA THR A 235 17.13 7.25 4.75
C THR A 235 16.24 6.06 4.39
N ILE A 236 16.42 4.95 5.11
CA ILE A 236 15.50 3.82 5.07
C ILE A 236 14.70 3.81 6.36
N LEU A 237 13.39 3.63 6.26
CA LEU A 237 12.49 3.47 7.38
C LEU A 237 11.84 2.10 7.35
N THR A 238 11.78 1.47 8.51
CA THR A 238 11.06 0.22 8.76
C THR A 238 10.07 0.43 9.89
N TYR A 239 8.82 0.03 9.67
CA TYR A 239 7.77 0.10 10.67
C TYR A 239 7.70 -1.21 11.48
N PHE A 240 7.44 -1.11 12.77
CA PHE A 240 7.20 -2.23 13.67
C PHE A 240 5.93 -1.95 14.46
N PHE A 241 5.01 -2.89 14.52
CA PHE A 241 3.89 -2.85 15.45
C PHE A 241 4.36 -3.09 16.88
N ASP A 242 5.29 -4.02 17.03
CA ASP A 242 6.01 -4.31 18.27
C ASP A 242 7.42 -4.76 17.96
N ILE A 243 8.34 -4.52 18.88
CA ILE A 243 9.75 -4.91 18.76
C ILE A 243 10.26 -5.50 20.07
N ASN A 244 10.68 -6.74 20.00
CA ASN A 244 11.32 -7.41 21.15
C ASN A 244 12.83 -7.12 21.22
N GLU A 245 13.44 -7.42 22.36
CA GLU A 245 14.86 -7.18 22.60
C GLU A 245 15.79 -7.98 21.65
N ASN A 246 15.37 -9.16 21.17
CA ASN A 246 16.17 -9.93 20.22
C ASN A 246 16.25 -9.26 18.87
N ILE A 247 15.15 -8.67 18.40
CA ILE A 247 15.14 -7.87 17.15
C ILE A 247 16.00 -6.63 17.35
N LYS A 248 15.88 -5.91 18.46
CA LYS A 248 16.73 -4.75 18.73
C LYS A 248 18.22 -5.11 18.70
N LYS A 249 18.62 -6.23 19.31
CA LYS A 249 20.02 -6.68 19.31
C LYS A 249 20.60 -6.90 17.93
N LEU A 250 19.79 -7.30 16.94
CA LEU A 250 20.25 -7.46 15.55
C LEU A 250 20.62 -6.12 14.88
N PHE A 251 20.12 -5.00 15.40
CA PHE A 251 20.30 -3.65 14.86
C PHE A 251 20.97 -2.68 15.84
N LEU A 252 21.79 -3.22 16.78
CA LEU A 252 22.56 -2.42 17.76
C LEU A 252 23.85 -1.84 17.15
N GLU A 253 23.73 -1.12 16.05
CA GLU A 253 24.84 -0.40 15.41
C GLU A 253 24.49 1.09 15.29
N GLU A 254 25.50 1.95 15.17
CA GLU A 254 25.32 3.41 15.09
C GLU A 254 24.43 3.85 13.91
N ASN A 255 24.34 3.04 12.86
CA ASN A 255 23.54 3.34 11.66
C ASN A 255 22.04 3.18 11.87
N TYR A 256 21.61 2.50 12.95
CA TYR A 256 20.21 2.24 13.21
C TYR A 256 19.74 3.05 14.41
N LYS A 257 18.64 3.77 14.24
CA LYS A 257 17.98 4.51 15.32
C LYS A 257 16.52 4.10 15.42
N PHE A 258 16.05 3.85 16.63
CA PHE A 258 14.67 3.50 16.91
C PHE A 258 13.93 4.70 17.50
N TYR A 259 12.77 4.99 16.95
CA TYR A 259 11.89 6.06 17.43
C TYR A 259 10.56 5.43 17.86
N SER A 260 10.20 5.60 19.11
CA SER A 260 8.91 5.17 19.66
C SER A 260 7.84 6.22 19.37
N PHE A 261 6.63 5.78 19.17
CA PHE A 261 5.47 6.67 19.11
C PHE A 261 4.82 6.71 20.51
N LYS A 262 4.33 7.88 20.89
CA LYS A 262 3.64 8.06 22.16
C LYS A 262 2.34 7.24 22.18
N ASP A 263 2.05 6.62 23.33
CA ASP A 263 0.82 5.88 23.60
C ASP A 263 0.60 4.62 22.70
N THR A 264 1.71 4.00 22.21
CA THR A 264 1.66 2.78 21.40
C THR A 264 2.95 1.97 21.52
N THR A 265 2.89 0.67 21.22
CA THR A 265 4.06 -0.21 21.10
C THR A 265 4.80 -0.01 19.77
N ALA A 266 4.15 0.62 18.78
CA ALA A 266 4.71 0.81 17.46
C ALA A 266 5.95 1.70 17.46
N LYS A 267 6.90 1.34 16.59
CA LYS A 267 8.18 2.04 16.43
C LYS A 267 8.57 2.14 14.96
N VAL A 268 9.41 3.12 14.67
CA VAL A 268 10.11 3.21 13.40
C VAL A 268 11.59 3.06 13.63
N MET A 269 12.21 2.17 12.87
CA MET A 269 13.65 2.08 12.76
C MET A 269 14.10 2.91 11.56
N GLN A 270 15.01 3.82 11.77
CA GLN A 270 15.68 4.58 10.73
C GLN A 270 17.10 4.02 10.53
N TYR A 271 17.44 3.73 9.28
CA TYR A 271 18.77 3.37 8.84
C TYR A 271 19.35 4.45 7.94
N LYS A 272 20.61 4.80 8.15
CA LYS A 272 21.38 5.71 7.27
C LYS A 272 22.70 5.05 6.91
N ASN A 273 23.08 5.13 5.64
CA ASN A 273 24.43 4.74 5.24
C ASN A 273 25.47 5.65 5.96
N LYS A 274 26.61 5.05 6.28
CA LYS A 274 27.77 5.82 6.78
C LYS A 274 28.32 6.74 5.72
#